data_3fd7209848a62463d6dc92887d045cea
#
_entry.id   3fd7209848a62463d6dc92887d045cea
#
_cell.length_a   1.000
_cell.length_b   1.000
_cell.length_c   1.000
_cell.angle_alpha   90.00
_cell.angle_beta   90.00
_cell.angle_gamma   90.00
#
_symmetry.space_group_name_H-M   'P 1'
#
loop_
_entity.id
_entity.type
_entity.pdbx_description
1 polymer ?
#
loop_
_entity_poly.entity_id
_entity_poly.type
_entity_poly.pdbx_seq_one_letter_code
_entity_poly.pdbx_strand_id
1 'polypeptide(L)'
;MKKLVTVLALAAASNVSAQGESRLEEIIVVSSRVPMPLREIGTSVSALSADEIRFRGYSSLYQLLRTQAGVAVTNTGGMGTPSAVRIRGEEGYRTRAYIDGIDISDPSNLQMSPNFEHLMSAGVDRVEILRGPQGLMYGADAGGVIDITTRRATDGFSGSVEAEGGRYDSQRVSANVAGGNDRVDFAASAADYETEGFNSRADDLSRDRDGYDNTSLHGRLGFNVTEDLRLELVARDVEGEGEYDNCYNAVTFALSNDCINEYEQQAWRVGLSYAHGSLTHQLAYSHSDTERQFFAAGAPSFGNGEGELDRTTYTGTWKASEDINLVYGVDLRTDAFDNGYADRERDQEGYYAEYQGNHLDNLYVTAGIRYDDNEDFGSHTTYRLSGAYLLPVGPGEMKIKAAYGTGFRAPSLYELNYNETGFPPASELDLDAEESEGYDLGLVWAMDNGLYLEATYFDQDIDKEIYFDLDFFSGYLQGQGRSESKGVELVALAPLALGFSLNANYTYNDTSDFDGEQRARRPEQLFNLGLKWATAAERFAIGLNVRGAYDAVDTSGEALADYEVVDLSADWRVVKGLHLFGRVENLTDEDYVEVPGFNSAGAAAYLGARYSF
;
A
#
# COMPACT_ATOMS: atom_id res chain seq x y z
N MET A 1 -22.31 -24.44 -7.05
CA MET A 1 -21.27 -24.27 -8.07
C MET A 1 -21.77 -24.63 -9.47
N LYS A 2 -22.52 -23.80 -10.15
CA LYS A 2 -22.89 -23.89 -11.60
C LYS A 2 -23.98 -22.87 -11.93
N LYS A 3 -23.83 -21.58 -11.64
CA LYS A 3 -24.75 -20.50 -12.09
C LYS A 3 -24.16 -19.09 -11.98
N LEU A 4 -22.92 -18.84 -12.42
CA LEU A 4 -22.42 -17.45 -12.51
C LEU A 4 -21.47 -17.21 -13.69
N VAL A 5 -21.69 -17.85 -14.82
CA VAL A 5 -20.92 -17.57 -16.04
C VAL A 5 -21.88 -17.40 -17.21
N THR A 6 -22.74 -16.38 -17.18
CA THR A 6 -23.51 -15.99 -18.37
C THR A 6 -24.13 -14.60 -18.21
N VAL A 7 -23.35 -13.56 -18.01
CA VAL A 7 -23.79 -12.16 -18.25
C VAL A 7 -22.57 -11.31 -18.63
N LEU A 8 -21.97 -11.57 -19.77
CA LEU A 8 -20.98 -10.66 -20.37
C LEU A 8 -21.03 -10.75 -21.89
N ALA A 9 -22.18 -10.39 -22.45
CA ALA A 9 -22.29 -10.07 -23.88
C ALA A 9 -23.59 -9.33 -24.10
N LEU A 10 -23.56 -8.01 -24.06
CA LEU A 10 -24.38 -7.06 -24.85
C LEU A 10 -24.17 -5.64 -24.30
N ALA A 11 -23.14 -4.98 -24.76
CA ALA A 11 -23.08 -3.51 -24.74
C ALA A 11 -22.82 -3.03 -26.16
N ALA A 12 -23.89 -2.75 -26.88
CA ALA A 12 -23.84 -2.11 -28.16
C ALA A 12 -23.41 -0.65 -28.00
N ALA A 13 -22.43 -0.25 -28.79
CA ALA A 13 -21.88 1.08 -28.90
C ALA A 13 -22.95 2.17 -29.08
N SER A 14 -22.93 3.13 -28.16
CA SER A 14 -23.43 4.48 -28.45
C SER A 14 -22.31 5.47 -28.18
N ASN A 15 -21.97 6.25 -29.19
CA ASN A 15 -20.92 7.27 -29.19
C ASN A 15 -21.17 8.28 -28.07
N VAL A 16 -20.38 8.20 -27.03
CA VAL A 16 -20.19 9.29 -26.07
C VAL A 16 -18.77 9.79 -26.31
N SER A 17 -18.66 10.91 -27.00
CA SER A 17 -17.41 11.64 -27.16
C SER A 17 -17.10 12.35 -25.85
N ALA A 18 -16.51 11.64 -24.90
CA ALA A 18 -15.62 12.23 -23.93
C ALA A 18 -14.21 11.90 -24.40
N GLN A 19 -13.48 12.88 -24.89
CA GLN A 19 -12.03 12.78 -25.05
C GLN A 19 -11.41 12.74 -23.67
N GLY A 20 -11.47 11.59 -23.00
CA GLY A 20 -10.61 11.27 -21.88
C GLY A 20 -9.25 10.84 -22.43
N GLU A 21 -8.18 11.34 -21.87
CA GLU A 21 -6.84 10.80 -22.12
C GLU A 21 -6.85 9.29 -21.92
N SER A 22 -6.15 8.54 -22.78
CA SER A 22 -6.03 7.09 -22.63
C SER A 22 -5.38 6.80 -21.28
N ARG A 23 -5.88 5.82 -20.52
CA ARG A 23 -5.25 5.38 -19.27
C ARG A 23 -3.77 5.01 -19.45
N LEU A 24 -3.37 4.63 -20.64
CA LEU A 24 -1.96 4.34 -20.95
C LEU A 24 -1.06 5.58 -20.89
N GLU A 25 -1.60 6.79 -20.97
CA GLU A 25 -0.84 8.04 -20.79
C GLU A 25 -0.72 8.46 -19.32
N GLU A 26 -1.34 7.72 -18.39
CA GLU A 26 -1.20 7.99 -16.95
C GLU A 26 0.26 7.89 -16.53
N ILE A 27 0.75 8.92 -15.83
CA ILE A 27 2.13 8.95 -15.34
C ILE A 27 2.23 8.14 -14.04
N ILE A 28 3.20 7.25 -13.99
CA ILE A 28 3.54 6.41 -12.85
C ILE A 28 4.96 6.72 -12.41
N VAL A 29 5.19 6.82 -11.11
CA VAL A 29 6.51 7.10 -10.52
C VAL A 29 7.08 5.87 -9.83
N VAL A 30 6.24 5.06 -9.19
CA VAL A 30 6.67 3.92 -8.36
C VAL A 30 7.52 2.88 -9.11
N SER A 31 7.38 2.76 -10.43
CA SER A 31 8.14 1.76 -11.19
C SER A 31 9.66 2.00 -11.17
N SER A 32 10.11 3.24 -11.29
CA SER A 32 11.54 3.57 -11.48
C SER A 32 12.01 4.83 -10.74
N ARG A 33 11.25 5.33 -9.76
CA ARG A 33 11.47 6.61 -9.07
C ARG A 33 11.51 7.84 -10.00
N VAL A 34 11.20 7.65 -11.27
CA VAL A 34 11.09 8.72 -12.27
C VAL A 34 9.74 8.61 -12.97
N PRO A 35 9.12 9.74 -13.35
CA PRO A 35 7.83 9.73 -14.03
C PRO A 35 7.92 9.02 -15.38
N MET A 36 7.05 8.03 -15.60
CA MET A 36 6.93 7.28 -16.85
C MET A 36 5.44 7.10 -17.21
N PRO A 37 5.04 7.23 -18.49
CA PRO A 37 3.71 6.84 -18.90
C PRO A 37 3.45 5.34 -18.69
N LEU A 38 2.26 4.98 -18.23
CA LEU A 38 1.90 3.57 -18.02
C LEU A 38 2.10 2.71 -19.29
N ARG A 39 1.98 3.30 -20.48
CA ARG A 39 2.23 2.62 -21.77
C ARG A 39 3.63 2.06 -21.90
N GLU A 40 4.62 2.69 -21.27
CA GLU A 40 6.04 2.33 -21.34
C GLU A 40 6.47 1.29 -20.30
N ILE A 41 5.62 1.04 -19.30
CA ILE A 41 5.94 0.22 -18.14
C ILE A 41 5.61 -1.24 -18.41
N GLY A 42 6.60 -2.13 -18.31
CA GLY A 42 6.44 -3.58 -18.46
C GLY A 42 6.00 -4.31 -17.18
N THR A 43 6.18 -3.70 -16.02
CA THR A 43 5.81 -4.26 -14.71
C THR A 43 4.32 -4.09 -14.40
N SER A 44 3.82 -4.79 -13.38
CA SER A 44 2.43 -4.72 -12.94
C SER A 44 2.25 -3.60 -11.91
N VAL A 45 1.51 -2.56 -12.29
CA VAL A 45 1.26 -1.36 -11.46
C VAL A 45 -0.24 -1.07 -11.39
N SER A 46 -0.71 -0.65 -10.21
CA SER A 46 -2.03 -0.03 -10.03
C SER A 46 -1.87 1.39 -9.51
N ALA A 47 -2.82 2.26 -9.84
CA ALA A 47 -2.89 3.60 -9.29
C ALA A 47 -4.32 3.95 -8.89
N LEU A 48 -4.48 4.49 -7.68
CA LEU A 48 -5.71 5.07 -7.14
C LEU A 48 -5.61 6.60 -7.22
N SER A 49 -6.58 7.23 -7.85
CA SER A 49 -6.65 8.69 -7.95
C SER A 49 -7.35 9.33 -6.75
N ALA A 50 -7.09 10.63 -6.52
CA ALA A 50 -7.75 11.42 -5.51
C ALA A 50 -9.30 11.37 -5.60
N ASP A 51 -9.85 11.35 -6.81
CA ASP A 51 -11.30 11.29 -7.02
C ASP A 51 -11.89 9.94 -6.60
N GLU A 52 -11.17 8.84 -6.86
CA GLU A 52 -11.58 7.52 -6.41
C GLU A 52 -11.48 7.36 -4.89
N ILE A 53 -10.38 7.82 -4.29
CA ILE A 53 -10.17 7.84 -2.84
C ILE A 53 -11.31 8.61 -2.15
N ARG A 54 -11.59 9.83 -2.61
CA ARG A 54 -12.67 10.66 -2.05
C ARG A 54 -14.06 10.08 -2.26
N PHE A 55 -14.33 9.47 -3.42
CA PHE A 55 -15.64 8.90 -3.72
C PHE A 55 -15.93 7.66 -2.89
N ARG A 56 -14.95 6.79 -2.66
CA ARG A 56 -15.09 5.63 -1.76
C ARG A 56 -15.26 6.07 -0.32
N GLY A 57 -14.53 7.10 0.11
CA GLY A 57 -14.67 7.77 1.40
C GLY A 57 -14.18 6.99 2.61
N TYR A 58 -13.52 5.83 2.44
CA TYR A 58 -12.97 5.06 3.55
C TYR A 58 -11.98 5.89 4.38
N SER A 59 -12.00 5.71 5.70
CA SER A 59 -11.17 6.48 6.62
C SER A 59 -9.72 6.03 6.62
N SER A 60 -9.46 4.72 6.49
CA SER A 60 -8.11 4.15 6.47
C SER A 60 -7.64 3.76 5.08
N LEU A 61 -6.32 3.81 4.85
CA LEU A 61 -5.69 3.39 3.59
C LEU A 61 -5.78 1.89 3.36
N TYR A 62 -5.71 1.04 4.38
CA TYR A 62 -5.84 -0.41 4.19
C TYR A 62 -7.20 -0.81 3.59
N GLN A 63 -8.28 -0.07 3.93
CA GLN A 63 -9.60 -0.28 3.34
C GLN A 63 -9.63 0.06 1.83
N LEU A 64 -8.85 1.05 1.40
CA LEU A 64 -8.68 1.38 -0.01
C LEU A 64 -7.80 0.36 -0.74
N LEU A 65 -6.70 -0.06 -0.13
CA LEU A 65 -5.75 -1.00 -0.71
C LEU A 65 -6.40 -2.36 -1.00
N ARG A 66 -7.27 -2.88 -0.10
CA ARG A 66 -8.00 -4.15 -0.32
C ARG A 66 -8.91 -4.17 -1.54
N THR A 67 -9.21 -3.02 -2.12
CA THR A 67 -10.00 -2.93 -3.35
C THR A 67 -9.17 -3.08 -4.63
N GLN A 68 -7.86 -3.26 -4.52
CA GLN A 68 -6.95 -3.35 -5.66
C GLN A 68 -6.65 -4.80 -6.03
N ALA A 69 -6.38 -5.04 -7.32
CA ALA A 69 -5.99 -6.36 -7.80
C ALA A 69 -4.70 -6.83 -7.12
N GLY A 70 -4.65 -8.09 -6.72
CA GLY A 70 -3.50 -8.71 -6.06
C GLY A 70 -3.27 -8.28 -4.62
N VAL A 71 -4.18 -7.52 -4.00
CA VAL A 71 -4.03 -7.04 -2.61
C VAL A 71 -5.06 -7.69 -1.70
N ALA A 72 -4.60 -8.49 -0.75
CA ALA A 72 -5.37 -9.02 0.36
C ALA A 72 -5.08 -8.20 1.63
N VAL A 73 -6.08 -8.03 2.48
CA VAL A 73 -5.92 -7.38 3.78
C VAL A 73 -6.62 -8.22 4.84
N THR A 74 -5.96 -8.42 5.97
CA THR A 74 -6.59 -8.95 7.18
C THR A 74 -6.45 -7.93 8.30
N ASN A 75 -7.50 -7.78 9.09
CA ASN A 75 -7.58 -6.86 10.21
C ASN A 75 -8.09 -7.60 11.46
N THR A 76 -7.60 -7.26 12.63
CA THR A 76 -7.90 -7.93 13.90
C THR A 76 -8.89 -7.13 14.76
N GLY A 77 -9.99 -6.65 14.16
CA GLY A 77 -11.10 -6.12 14.95
C GLY A 77 -11.38 -4.62 14.80
N GLY A 78 -11.07 -4.00 13.70
CA GLY A 78 -11.50 -2.62 13.44
C GLY A 78 -10.38 -1.60 13.23
N MET A 79 -10.67 -0.33 13.49
CA MET A 79 -9.69 0.75 13.32
C MET A 79 -8.62 0.69 14.41
N GLY A 80 -7.38 1.04 14.06
CA GLY A 80 -6.26 1.05 15.01
C GLY A 80 -5.71 -0.32 15.40
N THR A 81 -6.35 -1.42 14.97
CA THR A 81 -5.86 -2.77 15.25
C THR A 81 -4.96 -3.29 14.13
N PRO A 82 -4.05 -4.25 14.41
CA PRO A 82 -3.09 -4.75 13.44
C PRO A 82 -3.72 -5.11 12.09
N SER A 83 -3.19 -4.53 11.04
CA SER A 83 -3.70 -4.64 9.67
C SER A 83 -2.60 -5.11 8.72
N ALA A 84 -2.65 -6.38 8.32
CA ALA A 84 -1.67 -6.93 7.38
C ALA A 84 -2.13 -6.71 5.93
N VAL A 85 -1.37 -5.92 5.18
CA VAL A 85 -1.55 -5.69 3.74
C VAL A 85 -0.61 -6.61 2.98
N ARG A 86 -1.17 -7.53 2.21
CA ARG A 86 -0.43 -8.55 1.45
C ARG A 86 -0.60 -8.35 -0.04
N ILE A 87 0.50 -8.22 -0.76
CA ILE A 87 0.52 -8.13 -2.21
C ILE A 87 0.88 -9.50 -2.78
N ARG A 88 -0.03 -10.10 -3.58
CA ARG A 88 0.15 -11.44 -4.16
C ARG A 88 0.46 -12.51 -3.10
N GLY A 89 -0.14 -12.38 -1.91
CA GLY A 89 0.08 -13.30 -0.80
C GLY A 89 1.37 -13.10 -0.01
N GLU A 90 2.22 -12.13 -0.37
CA GLU A 90 3.41 -11.81 0.40
C GLU A 90 3.09 -10.94 1.61
N GLU A 91 3.75 -11.20 2.73
CA GLU A 91 3.54 -10.47 3.97
C GLU A 91 3.89 -8.98 3.85
N GLY A 92 3.25 -8.15 4.68
CA GLY A 92 3.41 -6.70 4.66
C GLY A 92 4.85 -6.23 4.84
N TYR A 93 5.64 -6.94 5.61
CA TYR A 93 7.06 -6.64 5.82
C TYR A 93 7.95 -6.90 4.58
N ARG A 94 7.45 -7.61 3.56
CA ARG A 94 8.09 -7.74 2.24
C ARG A 94 7.65 -6.65 1.26
N THR A 95 6.84 -5.70 1.72
CA THR A 95 6.38 -4.56 0.93
C THR A 95 6.97 -3.27 1.50
N ARG A 96 7.64 -2.49 0.65
CA ARG A 96 8.09 -1.15 1.04
C ARG A 96 6.94 -0.16 0.88
N ALA A 97 6.73 0.69 1.87
CA ALA A 97 5.72 1.75 1.81
C ALA A 97 6.35 3.13 1.97
N TYR A 98 5.95 4.05 1.11
CA TYR A 98 6.45 5.43 1.10
C TYR A 98 5.31 6.43 1.15
N ILE A 99 5.53 7.55 1.86
CA ILE A 99 4.66 8.73 1.80
C ILE A 99 5.53 9.92 1.40
N ASP A 100 5.27 10.49 0.21
CA ASP A 100 6.04 11.61 -0.36
C ASP A 100 7.56 11.38 -0.34
N GLY A 101 7.98 10.12 -0.54
CA GLY A 101 9.36 9.68 -0.57
C GLY A 101 10.00 9.44 0.80
N ILE A 102 9.25 9.51 1.89
CA ILE A 102 9.65 9.04 3.22
C ILE A 102 9.31 7.55 3.33
N ASP A 103 10.27 6.70 3.67
CA ASP A 103 10.05 5.29 4.01
C ASP A 103 9.36 5.22 5.38
N ILE A 104 8.19 4.59 5.46
CA ILE A 104 7.37 4.48 6.69
C ILE A 104 7.42 3.09 7.30
N SER A 105 8.40 2.28 6.94
CA SER A 105 8.67 1.01 7.61
C SER A 105 9.13 1.29 9.03
N ASP A 106 8.73 0.44 9.98
CA ASP A 106 9.07 0.59 11.40
C ASP A 106 10.09 -0.48 11.81
N PRO A 107 11.36 -0.12 12.07
CA PRO A 107 12.40 -1.05 12.51
C PRO A 107 12.09 -1.75 13.83
N SER A 108 11.25 -1.16 14.69
CA SER A 108 10.84 -1.74 15.98
C SER A 108 9.69 -2.72 15.85
N ASN A 109 8.98 -2.73 14.70
CA ASN A 109 7.89 -3.66 14.46
C ASN A 109 8.41 -5.05 14.10
N LEU A 110 7.56 -6.06 14.33
CA LEU A 110 7.79 -7.43 13.88
C LEU A 110 8.19 -7.40 12.39
N GLN A 111 9.38 -7.90 12.08
CA GLN A 111 9.86 -8.04 10.71
C GLN A 111 9.87 -6.73 9.89
N MET A 112 9.92 -5.57 10.57
CA MET A 112 10.01 -4.24 9.97
C MET A 112 8.81 -3.87 9.06
N SER A 113 7.62 -4.21 9.50
CA SER A 113 6.37 -3.95 8.77
C SER A 113 5.96 -2.47 8.87
N PRO A 114 5.43 -1.86 7.81
CA PRO A 114 4.69 -0.60 7.93
C PRO A 114 3.42 -0.78 8.77
N ASN A 115 3.10 0.19 9.64
CA ASN A 115 1.91 0.18 10.49
C ASN A 115 0.70 0.74 9.72
N PHE A 116 0.08 -0.08 8.84
CA PHE A 116 -1.03 0.35 7.97
C PHE A 116 -2.28 0.75 8.75
N GLU A 117 -2.47 0.26 9.96
CA GLU A 117 -3.58 0.58 10.86
C GLU A 117 -3.67 2.05 11.22
N HIS A 118 -2.52 2.75 11.26
CA HIS A 118 -2.44 4.17 11.59
C HIS A 118 -2.40 5.09 10.36
N LEU A 119 -2.50 4.54 9.13
CA LEU A 119 -2.49 5.31 7.90
C LEU A 119 -3.90 5.74 7.49
N MET A 120 -4.23 7.00 7.77
CA MET A 120 -5.51 7.60 7.37
C MET A 120 -5.49 8.04 5.92
N SER A 121 -6.67 8.05 5.26
CA SER A 121 -6.83 8.45 3.86
C SER A 121 -6.88 9.98 3.65
N ALA A 122 -7.02 10.75 4.72
CA ALA A 122 -7.12 12.20 4.64
C ALA A 122 -5.84 12.83 4.08
N GLY A 123 -5.97 13.76 3.14
CA GLY A 123 -4.84 14.44 2.49
C GLY A 123 -4.13 13.62 1.42
N VAL A 124 -4.49 12.35 1.22
CA VAL A 124 -3.93 11.51 0.17
C VAL A 124 -4.55 11.83 -1.19
N ASP A 125 -3.71 12.11 -2.18
CA ASP A 125 -4.14 12.41 -3.56
C ASP A 125 -3.92 11.23 -4.51
N ARG A 126 -2.97 10.36 -4.19
CA ARG A 126 -2.63 9.23 -5.06
C ARG A 126 -2.00 8.10 -4.29
N VAL A 127 -2.31 6.88 -4.65
CA VAL A 127 -1.62 5.67 -4.20
C VAL A 127 -1.22 4.87 -5.43
N GLU A 128 0.07 4.54 -5.55
CA GLU A 128 0.59 3.66 -6.58
C GLU A 128 1.09 2.36 -5.94
N ILE A 129 0.82 1.23 -6.58
CA ILE A 129 1.20 -0.09 -6.10
C ILE A 129 1.98 -0.81 -7.20
N LEU A 130 3.26 -1.05 -6.98
CA LEU A 130 4.10 -1.91 -7.80
C LEU A 130 4.12 -3.31 -7.18
N ARG A 131 3.71 -4.32 -7.94
CA ARG A 131 3.53 -5.69 -7.43
C ARG A 131 4.71 -6.59 -7.77
N GLY A 132 5.05 -7.49 -6.83
CA GLY A 132 6.10 -8.49 -6.96
C GLY A 132 7.52 -7.93 -6.78
N PRO A 133 8.57 -8.74 -6.98
CA PRO A 133 9.98 -8.35 -6.78
C PRO A 133 10.49 -7.45 -7.91
N GLN A 134 9.76 -6.39 -8.21
CA GLN A 134 10.02 -5.42 -9.27
C GLN A 134 10.55 -4.08 -8.73
N GLY A 135 10.67 -3.95 -7.41
CA GLY A 135 11.04 -2.72 -6.72
C GLY A 135 12.55 -2.46 -6.65
N LEU A 136 13.34 -2.81 -7.66
CA LEU A 136 14.80 -2.70 -7.71
C LEU A 136 15.33 -1.37 -7.17
N MET A 137 14.74 -0.24 -7.59
CA MET A 137 15.18 1.10 -7.19
C MET A 137 15.00 1.39 -5.69
N TYR A 138 14.16 0.61 -5.01
CA TYR A 138 13.81 0.78 -3.60
C TYR A 138 14.53 -0.22 -2.69
N GLY A 139 15.18 -1.23 -3.26
CA GLY A 139 15.65 -2.40 -2.52
C GLY A 139 14.47 -3.18 -1.94
N ALA A 140 13.37 -3.30 -2.73
CA ALA A 140 12.17 -3.99 -2.31
C ALA A 140 12.27 -5.50 -2.55
N ASP A 141 11.61 -6.25 -1.69
CA ASP A 141 11.49 -7.71 -1.74
C ASP A 141 10.24 -8.16 -2.54
N ALA A 142 9.82 -9.39 -2.34
CA ALA A 142 8.78 -10.12 -3.06
C ALA A 142 7.41 -9.41 -3.12
N GLY A 143 7.02 -8.68 -2.08
CA GLY A 143 5.73 -7.95 -2.04
C GLY A 143 5.68 -6.79 -3.03
N GLY A 144 6.71 -5.99 -3.11
CA GLY A 144 6.80 -4.83 -3.99
C GLY A 144 6.82 -3.48 -3.27
N VAL A 145 6.15 -2.47 -3.85
CA VAL A 145 6.20 -1.09 -3.33
C VAL A 145 4.81 -0.46 -3.33
N ILE A 146 4.46 0.22 -2.25
CA ILE A 146 3.31 1.13 -2.16
C ILE A 146 3.86 2.55 -2.02
N ASP A 147 3.53 3.42 -2.98
CA ASP A 147 3.92 4.83 -2.95
C ASP A 147 2.68 5.73 -2.81
N ILE A 148 2.65 6.49 -1.73
CA ILE A 148 1.54 7.36 -1.35
C ILE A 148 1.97 8.79 -1.58
N THR A 149 1.26 9.50 -2.44
CA THR A 149 1.48 10.92 -2.69
C THR A 149 0.35 11.71 -2.04
N THR A 150 0.72 12.67 -1.19
CA THR A 150 -0.22 13.61 -0.61
C THR A 150 -0.49 14.78 -1.55
N ARG A 151 -1.46 15.61 -1.18
CA ARG A 151 -1.87 16.76 -1.98
C ARG A 151 -0.69 17.65 -2.33
N ARG A 152 -0.61 18.01 -3.61
CA ARG A 152 0.36 18.97 -4.14
C ARG A 152 -0.32 20.31 -4.44
N ALA A 153 0.45 21.37 -4.32
CA ALA A 153 -0.01 22.68 -4.72
C ALA A 153 -0.25 22.74 -6.23
N THR A 154 -1.31 23.44 -6.58
CA THR A 154 -1.56 23.94 -7.93
C THR A 154 -1.42 25.46 -7.90
N ASP A 155 -1.37 26.10 -9.08
CA ASP A 155 -1.36 27.56 -9.16
C ASP A 155 -2.52 28.17 -8.38
N GLY A 156 -2.20 29.22 -7.59
CA GLY A 156 -3.17 29.91 -6.76
C GLY A 156 -3.28 29.33 -5.35
N PHE A 157 -4.46 29.46 -4.74
CA PHE A 157 -4.77 28.99 -3.39
C PHE A 157 -6.06 28.17 -3.43
N SER A 158 -6.04 27.02 -2.80
CA SER A 158 -7.18 26.11 -2.70
C SER A 158 -7.18 25.42 -1.33
N GLY A 159 -8.34 24.99 -0.88
CA GLY A 159 -8.45 24.24 0.35
C GLY A 159 -9.75 23.49 0.45
N SER A 160 -9.83 22.63 1.45
CA SER A 160 -11.08 21.96 1.84
C SER A 160 -11.10 21.70 3.33
N VAL A 161 -12.30 21.74 3.89
CA VAL A 161 -12.61 21.24 5.23
C VAL A 161 -13.68 20.20 5.09
N GLU A 162 -13.56 19.13 5.87
CA GLU A 162 -14.47 17.99 5.85
C GLU A 162 -14.82 17.59 7.26
N ALA A 163 -16.09 17.23 7.51
CA ALA A 163 -16.53 16.64 8.75
C ALA A 163 -17.48 15.49 8.43
N GLU A 164 -17.31 14.37 9.12
CA GLU A 164 -18.11 13.16 8.99
C GLU A 164 -18.42 12.60 10.36
N GLY A 165 -19.59 11.97 10.51
CA GLY A 165 -19.95 11.20 11.68
C GLY A 165 -20.77 9.98 11.29
N GLY A 166 -20.74 8.95 12.12
CA GLY A 166 -21.39 7.69 11.78
C GLY A 166 -21.52 6.68 12.90
N ARG A 167 -21.71 5.42 12.52
CA ARG A 167 -21.84 4.30 13.45
C ARG A 167 -20.56 4.14 14.28
N TYR A 168 -20.69 3.50 15.42
CA TYR A 168 -19.66 3.31 16.43
C TYR A 168 -19.22 4.62 17.09
N ASP A 169 -20.14 5.61 17.09
CA ASP A 169 -19.88 6.96 17.56
C ASP A 169 -18.66 7.62 16.87
N SER A 170 -18.40 7.18 15.62
CA SER A 170 -17.24 7.65 14.85
C SER A 170 -17.40 9.09 14.40
N GLN A 171 -16.32 9.84 14.50
CA GLN A 171 -16.20 11.22 14.04
C GLN A 171 -14.89 11.39 13.28
N ARG A 172 -14.91 12.16 12.19
CA ARG A 172 -13.73 12.55 11.45
C ARG A 172 -13.82 14.01 11.05
N VAL A 173 -12.78 14.75 11.33
CA VAL A 173 -12.62 16.11 10.85
C VAL A 173 -11.31 16.23 10.12
N SER A 174 -11.29 16.85 8.95
CA SER A 174 -10.03 17.11 8.23
C SER A 174 -10.05 18.46 7.55
N ALA A 175 -8.86 19.03 7.40
CA ALA A 175 -8.62 20.27 6.68
C ALA A 175 -7.39 20.13 5.79
N ASN A 176 -7.50 20.62 4.56
CA ASN A 176 -6.42 20.63 3.60
C ASN A 176 -6.31 22.03 2.99
N VAL A 177 -5.09 22.52 2.87
CA VAL A 177 -4.78 23.76 2.16
C VAL A 177 -3.60 23.56 1.23
N ALA A 178 -3.62 24.15 0.06
CA ALA A 178 -2.53 24.12 -0.88
C ALA A 178 -2.50 25.41 -1.68
N GLY A 179 -1.31 25.88 -2.02
CA GLY A 179 -1.17 27.08 -2.81
C GLY A 179 0.26 27.30 -3.26
N GLY A 180 0.42 28.14 -4.26
CA GLY A 180 1.76 28.41 -4.75
C GLY A 180 1.80 29.44 -5.87
N ASN A 181 3.00 29.69 -6.29
CA ASN A 181 3.38 30.48 -7.44
C ASN A 181 4.68 29.92 -8.03
N ASP A 182 5.22 30.53 -9.08
CA ASP A 182 6.44 30.06 -9.75
C ASP A 182 7.67 29.86 -8.83
N ARG A 183 7.68 30.43 -7.63
CA ARG A 183 8.83 30.35 -6.72
C ARG A 183 8.59 29.49 -5.49
N VAL A 184 7.38 29.55 -4.94
CA VAL A 184 7.05 28.88 -3.67
C VAL A 184 5.73 28.17 -3.83
N ASP A 185 5.67 26.95 -3.42
CA ASP A 185 4.45 26.17 -3.30
C ASP A 185 4.41 25.46 -1.94
N PHE A 186 3.21 25.24 -1.43
CA PHE A 186 2.98 24.56 -0.18
C PHE A 186 1.70 23.76 -0.21
N ALA A 187 1.65 22.69 0.56
CA ALA A 187 0.44 21.98 0.92
C ALA A 187 0.52 21.57 2.38
N ALA A 188 -0.62 21.59 3.07
CA ALA A 188 -0.74 21.07 4.42
C ALA A 188 -2.08 20.39 4.61
N SER A 189 -2.10 19.31 5.37
CA SER A 189 -3.29 18.59 5.80
C SER A 189 -3.23 18.30 7.28
N ALA A 190 -4.40 18.35 7.92
CA ALA A 190 -4.62 17.93 9.29
C ALA A 190 -5.88 17.08 9.32
N ALA A 191 -5.86 15.98 10.05
CA ALA A 191 -7.02 15.11 10.23
C ALA A 191 -7.04 14.61 11.67
N ASP A 192 -8.24 14.49 12.18
CA ASP A 192 -8.57 13.92 13.48
C ASP A 192 -9.69 12.91 13.29
N TYR A 193 -9.53 11.72 13.83
CA TYR A 193 -10.48 10.61 13.77
C TYR A 193 -10.64 10.00 15.14
N GLU A 194 -11.88 9.81 15.57
CA GLU A 194 -12.26 9.21 16.84
C GLU A 194 -13.38 8.20 16.62
N THR A 195 -13.34 7.06 17.30
CA THR A 195 -14.42 6.08 17.31
C THR A 195 -14.43 5.29 18.62
N GLU A 196 -15.63 5.03 19.17
CA GLU A 196 -15.78 4.08 20.28
C GLU A 196 -15.66 2.61 19.81
N GLY A 197 -15.57 2.35 18.51
CA GLY A 197 -15.37 1.01 17.96
C GLY A 197 -16.47 0.02 18.30
N PHE A 198 -16.10 -1.25 18.29
CA PHE A 198 -16.94 -2.39 18.65
C PHE A 198 -16.06 -3.42 19.35
N ASN A 199 -16.64 -4.40 20.05
CA ASN A 199 -15.87 -5.50 20.65
C ASN A 199 -15.09 -6.25 19.56
N SER A 200 -13.77 -6.17 19.61
CA SER A 200 -12.86 -6.76 18.62
C SER A 200 -12.72 -8.28 18.77
N ARG A 201 -12.99 -8.83 19.97
CA ARG A 201 -12.80 -10.25 20.29
C ARG A 201 -14.13 -10.99 20.38
N ALA A 202 -14.22 -12.11 19.65
CA ALA A 202 -15.40 -12.97 19.67
C ALA A 202 -15.61 -13.70 21.01
N ASP A 203 -14.55 -13.94 21.77
CA ASP A 203 -14.54 -14.64 23.07
C ASP A 203 -14.54 -13.69 24.27
N ASP A 204 -14.49 -12.37 24.06
CA ASP A 204 -14.67 -11.43 25.14
C ASP A 204 -16.11 -11.40 25.63
N LEU A 205 -16.32 -11.72 26.92
CA LEU A 205 -17.62 -11.79 27.57
C LEU A 205 -18.09 -10.44 28.14
N SER A 206 -17.20 -9.49 28.34
CA SER A 206 -17.54 -8.14 28.78
C SER A 206 -18.31 -7.42 27.68
N ARG A 207 -17.95 -7.66 26.41
CA ARG A 207 -18.50 -7.02 25.21
C ARG A 207 -18.32 -5.50 25.27
N ASP A 208 -17.22 -5.05 25.87
CA ASP A 208 -16.82 -3.66 25.77
C ASP A 208 -16.50 -3.30 24.32
N ARG A 209 -16.25 -2.05 24.08
CA ARG A 209 -15.90 -1.54 22.78
C ARG A 209 -14.43 -1.21 22.77
N ASP A 210 -13.80 -1.53 21.67
CA ASP A 210 -12.40 -1.22 21.43
C ASP A 210 -12.35 0.03 20.54
N GLY A 211 -12.09 1.16 21.16
CA GLY A 211 -12.04 2.48 20.54
C GLY A 211 -10.72 2.74 19.84
N TYR A 212 -10.71 3.81 19.03
CA TYR A 212 -9.50 4.27 18.35
C TYR A 212 -9.54 5.78 18.11
N ASP A 213 -8.44 6.43 18.46
CA ASP A 213 -8.18 7.84 18.17
C ASP A 213 -6.95 7.99 17.27
N ASN A 214 -6.99 8.94 16.33
CA ASN A 214 -5.86 9.24 15.47
C ASN A 214 -5.83 10.71 15.09
N THR A 215 -4.71 11.36 15.36
CA THR A 215 -4.40 12.69 14.83
C THR A 215 -3.26 12.57 13.82
N SER A 216 -3.45 13.13 12.64
CA SER A 216 -2.46 13.11 11.57
C SER A 216 -2.23 14.51 11.02
N LEU A 217 -0.97 14.94 11.00
CA LEU A 217 -0.53 16.19 10.40
C LEU A 217 0.46 15.89 9.27
N HIS A 218 0.33 16.60 8.16
CA HIS A 218 1.25 16.48 7.04
C HIS A 218 1.47 17.82 6.36
N GLY A 219 2.70 18.13 6.01
CA GLY A 219 3.06 19.38 5.36
C GLY A 219 4.15 19.22 4.30
N ARG A 220 4.03 20.01 3.23
CA ARG A 220 5.03 20.12 2.15
C ARG A 220 5.30 21.57 1.86
N LEU A 221 6.56 21.90 1.57
CA LEU A 221 7.00 23.21 1.13
C LEU A 221 8.02 23.04 0.01
N GLY A 222 7.74 23.63 -1.14
CA GLY A 222 8.62 23.67 -2.30
C GLY A 222 9.13 25.07 -2.57
N PHE A 223 10.40 25.20 -2.92
CA PHE A 223 11.03 26.46 -3.25
C PHE A 223 11.91 26.33 -4.49
N ASN A 224 11.54 26.99 -5.58
CA ASN A 224 12.34 27.10 -6.78
C ASN A 224 13.40 28.21 -6.58
N VAL A 225 14.62 27.77 -6.21
CA VAL A 225 15.77 28.66 -5.96
C VAL A 225 16.19 29.37 -7.25
N THR A 226 16.21 28.60 -8.34
CA THR A 226 16.39 29.05 -9.72
C THR A 226 15.41 28.29 -10.62
N GLU A 227 15.43 28.52 -11.93
CA GLU A 227 14.64 27.73 -12.89
C GLU A 227 15.05 26.24 -12.92
N ASP A 228 16.31 25.93 -12.60
CA ASP A 228 16.90 24.60 -12.64
C ASP A 228 17.02 23.94 -11.24
N LEU A 229 16.90 24.71 -10.16
CA LEU A 229 17.18 24.23 -8.79
C LEU A 229 15.96 24.40 -7.89
N ARG A 230 15.45 23.28 -7.37
CA ARG A 230 14.33 23.21 -6.43
C ARG A 230 14.74 22.56 -5.11
N LEU A 231 14.32 23.16 -4.01
CA LEU A 231 14.34 22.60 -2.67
C LEU A 231 12.92 22.16 -2.29
N GLU A 232 12.79 21.01 -1.64
CA GLU A 232 11.52 20.50 -1.09
C GLU A 232 11.72 20.05 0.35
N LEU A 233 10.75 20.40 1.21
CA LEU A 233 10.63 19.94 2.58
C LEU A 233 9.31 19.22 2.74
N VAL A 234 9.32 18.07 3.41
CA VAL A 234 8.13 17.30 3.80
C VAL A 234 8.25 17.03 5.29
N ALA A 235 7.14 17.14 6.01
CA ALA A 235 7.06 16.75 7.40
C ALA A 235 5.72 16.07 7.68
N ARG A 236 5.75 15.06 8.53
CA ARG A 236 4.61 14.26 8.94
C ARG A 236 4.69 13.99 10.43
N ASP A 237 3.52 14.04 11.10
CA ASP A 237 3.34 13.68 12.48
C ASP A 237 2.03 12.89 12.61
N VAL A 238 2.05 11.76 13.31
CA VAL A 238 0.89 10.88 13.53
C VAL A 238 0.92 10.38 14.94
N GLU A 239 -0.17 10.60 15.64
CA GLU A 239 -0.44 10.04 16.96
C GLU A 239 -1.67 9.13 16.85
N GLY A 240 -1.65 7.97 17.48
CA GLY A 240 -2.76 7.03 17.53
C GLY A 240 -2.84 6.34 18.88
N GLU A 241 -4.06 6.19 19.41
CA GLU A 241 -4.35 5.40 20.59
C GLU A 241 -5.45 4.40 20.26
N GLY A 242 -5.24 3.12 20.53
CA GLY A 242 -6.19 2.06 20.26
C GLY A 242 -6.43 1.16 21.45
N GLU A 243 -7.69 0.87 21.72
CA GLU A 243 -8.08 -0.16 22.68
C GLU A 243 -8.10 -1.53 21.99
N TYR A 244 -7.76 -2.58 22.73
CA TYR A 244 -7.79 -3.95 22.24
C TYR A 244 -7.87 -4.96 23.38
N ASP A 245 -8.08 -6.22 23.05
CA ASP A 245 -8.24 -7.32 24.01
C ASP A 245 -7.07 -8.30 24.00
N ASN A 246 -6.98 -9.12 25.06
CA ASN A 246 -6.09 -10.28 25.16
C ASN A 246 -4.59 -9.91 25.21
N CYS A 247 -4.24 -8.94 26.03
CA CYS A 247 -2.86 -8.57 26.33
C CYS A 247 -2.37 -9.12 27.69
N TYR A 248 -1.08 -9.09 27.90
CA TYR A 248 -0.47 -9.53 29.15
C TYR A 248 0.24 -8.37 29.85
N ASN A 249 -0.04 -8.21 31.12
CA ASN A 249 0.72 -7.31 31.97
C ASN A 249 2.17 -7.82 32.11
N ALA A 250 3.14 -7.02 31.72
CA ALA A 250 4.57 -7.42 31.71
C ALA A 250 5.17 -7.66 33.09
N VAL A 251 4.51 -7.16 34.17
CA VAL A 251 4.98 -7.31 35.55
C VAL A 251 4.38 -8.53 36.24
N THR A 252 3.06 -8.74 36.07
CA THR A 252 2.32 -9.79 36.74
C THR A 252 2.07 -11.02 35.89
N PHE A 253 2.27 -10.92 34.60
CA PHE A 253 1.92 -11.92 33.56
C PHE A 253 0.43 -12.27 33.54
N ALA A 254 -0.42 -11.41 34.12
CA ALA A 254 -1.87 -11.59 34.08
C ALA A 254 -2.43 -11.18 32.73
N LEU A 255 -3.34 -12.01 32.21
CA LEU A 255 -4.13 -11.70 31.02
C LEU A 255 -5.14 -10.60 31.34
N SER A 256 -5.33 -9.68 30.41
CA SER A 256 -6.29 -8.58 30.48
C SER A 256 -7.00 -8.40 29.14
N ASN A 257 -8.24 -7.89 29.20
CA ASN A 257 -8.98 -7.32 28.07
C ASN A 257 -9.07 -5.79 28.17
N ASP A 258 -8.42 -5.17 29.14
CA ASP A 258 -8.22 -3.73 29.26
C ASP A 258 -6.80 -3.43 28.76
N CYS A 259 -6.67 -3.27 27.46
CA CYS A 259 -5.42 -3.10 26.75
C CYS A 259 -5.44 -1.81 25.95
N ILE A 260 -4.33 -1.09 25.93
CA ILE A 260 -4.15 0.12 25.14
C ILE A 260 -2.85 0.00 24.34
N ASN A 261 -2.89 0.40 23.09
CA ASN A 261 -1.71 0.63 22.29
C ASN A 261 -1.60 2.13 21.98
N GLU A 262 -0.46 2.72 22.25
CA GLU A 262 -0.10 4.07 21.85
C GLU A 262 0.93 4.01 20.71
N TYR A 263 0.74 4.81 19.71
CA TYR A 263 1.57 4.91 18.51
C TYR A 263 1.89 6.35 18.22
N GLU A 264 3.17 6.66 18.03
CA GLU A 264 3.64 7.96 17.56
C GLU A 264 4.61 7.75 16.39
N GLN A 265 4.45 8.56 15.32
CA GLN A 265 5.40 8.59 14.22
C GLN A 265 5.68 10.03 13.81
N GLN A 266 6.94 10.42 13.92
CA GLN A 266 7.46 11.70 13.43
C GLN A 266 8.40 11.46 12.26
N ALA A 267 8.14 12.10 11.13
CA ALA A 267 8.97 11.89 9.96
C ALA A 267 9.15 13.18 9.16
N TRP A 268 10.33 13.34 8.55
CA TRP A 268 10.60 14.49 7.70
C TRP A 268 11.58 14.16 6.58
N ARG A 269 11.54 14.95 5.52
CA ARG A 269 12.41 14.80 4.35
C ARG A 269 12.82 16.16 3.81
N VAL A 270 14.11 16.27 3.46
CA VAL A 270 14.67 17.40 2.71
C VAL A 270 15.13 16.88 1.35
N GLY A 271 14.63 17.47 0.28
CA GLY A 271 14.96 17.09 -1.09
C GLY A 271 15.51 18.26 -1.90
N LEU A 272 16.51 18.00 -2.72
CA LEU A 272 17.10 18.93 -3.67
C LEU A 272 17.02 18.33 -5.08
N SER A 273 16.40 19.03 -6.01
CA SER A 273 16.34 18.65 -7.42
C SER A 273 17.04 19.69 -8.27
N TYR A 274 17.97 19.23 -9.12
CA TYR A 274 18.69 20.08 -10.07
C TYR A 274 18.57 19.51 -11.49
N ALA A 275 18.02 20.29 -12.39
CA ALA A 275 17.85 19.91 -13.80
C ALA A 275 18.69 20.83 -14.69
N HIS A 276 19.59 20.27 -15.50
CA HIS A 276 20.40 21.03 -16.43
C HIS A 276 20.62 20.26 -17.74
N GLY A 277 20.09 20.82 -18.82
CA GLY A 277 20.16 20.17 -20.13
C GLY A 277 19.46 18.81 -20.14
N SER A 278 20.22 17.75 -20.40
CA SER A 278 19.71 16.36 -20.42
C SER A 278 19.89 15.62 -19.08
N LEU A 279 20.35 16.29 -18.05
CA LEU A 279 20.63 15.71 -16.74
C LEU A 279 19.67 16.23 -15.69
N THR A 280 19.14 15.33 -14.88
CA THR A 280 18.38 15.64 -13.66
C THR A 280 19.04 14.94 -12.49
N HIS A 281 19.26 15.64 -11.41
CA HIS A 281 19.82 15.14 -10.17
C HIS A 281 18.85 15.39 -9.03
N GLN A 282 18.61 14.36 -8.23
CA GLN A 282 17.79 14.44 -7.02
C GLN A 282 18.59 13.88 -5.86
N LEU A 283 18.74 14.69 -4.82
CA LEU A 283 19.36 14.28 -3.55
C LEU A 283 18.31 14.49 -2.46
N ALA A 284 18.10 13.51 -1.63
CA ALA A 284 17.21 13.64 -0.49
C ALA A 284 17.76 12.94 0.74
N TYR A 285 17.47 13.51 1.90
CA TYR A 285 17.62 12.87 3.20
C TYR A 285 16.24 12.82 3.85
N SER A 286 15.90 11.68 4.43
CA SER A 286 14.69 11.49 5.23
C SER A 286 15.03 10.80 6.55
N HIS A 287 14.26 11.15 7.57
CA HIS A 287 14.30 10.58 8.90
C HIS A 287 12.88 10.22 9.30
N SER A 288 12.70 9.07 9.93
CA SER A 288 11.45 8.63 10.52
C SER A 288 11.74 8.00 11.86
N ASP A 289 11.05 8.48 12.88
CA ASP A 289 11.04 7.96 14.24
C ASP A 289 9.65 7.41 14.54
N THR A 290 9.58 6.21 15.11
CA THR A 290 8.32 5.53 15.45
C THR A 290 8.42 4.96 16.86
N GLU A 291 7.51 5.38 17.73
CA GLU A 291 7.38 4.85 19.09
C GLU A 291 6.08 4.07 19.23
N ARG A 292 6.15 2.90 19.88
CA ARG A 292 4.99 2.08 20.21
C ARG A 292 5.04 1.67 21.68
N GLN A 293 3.94 1.93 22.39
CA GLN A 293 3.76 1.56 23.77
C GLN A 293 2.49 0.74 23.94
N PHE A 294 2.57 -0.34 24.71
CA PHE A 294 1.46 -1.24 25.00
C PHE A 294 1.23 -1.34 26.49
N PHE A 295 -0.04 -1.30 26.88
CA PHE A 295 -0.45 -1.36 28.28
C PHE A 295 -1.50 -2.46 28.47
N ALA A 296 -1.48 -3.07 29.66
CA ALA A 296 -2.44 -4.06 30.14
C ALA A 296 -2.91 -3.70 31.54
N ALA A 297 -4.20 -3.40 31.71
CA ALA A 297 -4.78 -2.93 32.97
C ALA A 297 -4.00 -1.74 33.58
N GLY A 298 -3.66 -0.77 32.75
CA GLY A 298 -2.95 0.45 33.16
C GLY A 298 -1.46 0.28 33.53
N ALA A 299 -0.85 -0.87 33.24
CA ALA A 299 0.58 -1.13 33.44
C ALA A 299 1.23 -1.54 32.10
N PRO A 300 2.58 -1.41 31.95
CA PRO A 300 3.25 -1.81 30.71
C PRO A 300 2.95 -3.26 30.30
N SER A 301 2.73 -3.47 29.00
CA SER A 301 2.62 -4.76 28.35
C SER A 301 3.89 -5.09 27.56
N PHE A 302 3.87 -6.16 26.77
CA PHE A 302 4.95 -6.56 25.86
C PHE A 302 4.77 -5.91 24.48
N GLY A 303 5.88 -5.73 23.76
CA GLY A 303 5.88 -5.22 22.39
C GLY A 303 6.25 -3.74 22.26
N ASN A 304 6.63 -3.07 23.35
CA ASN A 304 7.13 -1.69 23.30
C ASN A 304 8.41 -1.61 22.49
N GLY A 305 8.61 -0.51 21.78
CA GLY A 305 9.83 -0.28 21.03
C GLY A 305 9.83 1.07 20.33
N GLU A 306 11.04 1.57 20.13
CA GLU A 306 11.38 2.73 19.32
C GLU A 306 12.13 2.26 18.08
N GLY A 307 11.78 2.79 16.91
CA GLY A 307 12.40 2.49 15.64
C GLY A 307 12.77 3.74 14.89
N GLU A 308 14.06 3.91 14.59
CA GLU A 308 14.54 5.02 13.77
C GLU A 308 14.96 4.52 12.39
N LEU A 309 14.68 5.32 11.36
CA LEU A 309 15.07 5.05 9.99
C LEU A 309 15.60 6.30 9.33
N ASP A 310 16.90 6.31 9.08
CA ASP A 310 17.60 7.33 8.32
C ASP A 310 17.86 6.87 6.90
N ARG A 311 17.59 7.74 5.91
CA ARG A 311 17.83 7.40 4.53
C ARG A 311 18.32 8.58 3.71
N THR A 312 19.48 8.42 3.06
CA THR A 312 19.99 9.35 2.06
C THR A 312 19.88 8.72 0.69
N THR A 313 19.19 9.38 -0.24
CA THR A 313 19.03 8.89 -1.61
C THR A 313 19.58 9.92 -2.60
N TYR A 314 20.36 9.44 -3.56
CA TYR A 314 20.72 10.20 -4.74
C TYR A 314 20.22 9.46 -5.99
N THR A 315 19.49 10.17 -6.85
CA THR A 315 19.05 9.65 -8.15
C THR A 315 19.47 10.62 -9.25
N GLY A 316 20.26 10.13 -10.19
CA GLY A 316 20.60 10.83 -11.42
C GLY A 316 19.81 10.25 -12.60
N THR A 317 19.29 11.11 -13.46
CA THR A 317 18.66 10.72 -14.73
C THR A 317 19.39 11.42 -15.85
N TRP A 318 19.85 10.65 -16.83
CA TRP A 318 20.46 11.17 -18.05
C TRP A 318 19.60 10.80 -19.25
N LYS A 319 18.96 11.81 -19.86
CA LYS A 319 18.29 11.68 -21.14
C LYS A 319 19.35 11.66 -22.25
N ALA A 320 19.86 10.45 -22.57
CA ALA A 320 20.96 10.26 -23.52
C ALA A 320 20.50 10.51 -24.97
N SER A 321 19.19 10.28 -25.27
CA SER A 321 18.52 10.66 -26.51
C SER A 321 17.02 10.87 -26.25
N GLU A 322 16.23 11.10 -27.31
CA GLU A 322 14.76 11.17 -27.17
C GLU A 322 14.17 9.83 -26.72
N ASP A 323 14.81 8.72 -27.07
CA ASP A 323 14.35 7.36 -26.84
C ASP A 323 15.09 6.64 -25.72
N ILE A 324 16.12 7.24 -25.09
CA ILE A 324 16.97 6.55 -24.12
C ILE A 324 17.17 7.41 -22.88
N ASN A 325 16.76 6.87 -21.73
CA ASN A 325 17.10 7.37 -20.40
C ASN A 325 17.99 6.37 -19.67
N LEU A 326 18.96 6.89 -18.93
CA LEU A 326 19.74 6.14 -17.95
C LEU A 326 19.43 6.72 -16.56
N VAL A 327 18.97 5.89 -15.66
CA VAL A 327 18.72 6.23 -14.25
C VAL A 327 19.79 5.54 -13.41
N TYR A 328 20.42 6.24 -12.49
CA TYR A 328 21.45 5.69 -11.61
C TYR A 328 21.38 6.35 -10.25
N GLY A 329 21.86 5.66 -9.22
CA GLY A 329 21.81 6.27 -7.90
C GLY A 329 22.50 5.49 -6.80
N VAL A 330 22.43 6.12 -5.63
CA VAL A 330 22.96 5.62 -4.37
C VAL A 330 21.86 5.75 -3.32
N ASP A 331 21.78 4.77 -2.45
CA ASP A 331 20.80 4.65 -1.38
C ASP A 331 21.55 4.23 -0.12
N LEU A 332 21.68 5.14 0.85
CA LEU A 332 22.31 4.89 2.14
C LEU A 332 21.21 4.86 3.18
N ARG A 333 21.16 3.81 3.96
CA ARG A 333 20.12 3.55 4.94
C ARG A 333 20.72 3.08 6.25
N THR A 334 20.22 3.63 7.35
CA THR A 334 20.48 3.18 8.71
C THR A 334 19.16 2.82 9.37
N ASP A 335 19.04 1.61 9.87
CA ASP A 335 17.91 1.13 10.69
C ASP A 335 18.37 1.06 12.13
N ALA A 336 17.60 1.63 13.07
CA ALA A 336 17.84 1.48 14.49
C ALA A 336 16.59 0.98 15.22
N PHE A 337 16.80 0.21 16.29
CA PHE A 337 15.78 -0.43 17.09
C PHE A 337 16.17 -0.42 18.57
N ASP A 338 15.29 0.14 19.41
CA ASP A 338 15.39 0.05 20.88
C ASP A 338 14.06 -0.45 21.46
N ASN A 339 14.10 -1.45 22.30
CA ASN A 339 12.93 -1.95 23.05
C ASN A 339 13.12 -1.87 24.59
N GLY A 340 14.08 -1.06 25.04
CA GLY A 340 14.45 -0.92 26.44
C GLY A 340 15.30 -2.06 27.01
N TYR A 341 15.53 -3.14 26.24
CA TYR A 341 16.39 -4.29 26.60
C TYR A 341 17.53 -4.47 25.61
N ALA A 342 17.35 -4.08 24.38
CA ALA A 342 18.33 -4.12 23.32
C ALA A 342 18.26 -2.84 22.51
N ASP A 343 19.44 -2.30 22.20
CA ASP A 343 19.68 -1.16 21.34
C ASP A 343 20.58 -1.65 20.19
N ARG A 344 20.08 -1.56 18.95
CA ARG A 344 20.76 -2.07 17.75
C ARG A 344 20.62 -1.10 16.60
N GLU A 345 21.67 -1.01 15.82
CA GLU A 345 21.75 -0.21 14.60
C GLU A 345 22.36 -1.05 13.47
N ARG A 346 21.99 -0.78 12.23
CA ARG A 346 22.54 -1.45 11.06
C ARG A 346 22.54 -0.54 9.84
N ASP A 347 23.66 -0.52 9.15
CA ASP A 347 23.83 0.20 7.90
C ASP A 347 23.63 -0.70 6.67
N GLN A 348 23.05 -0.10 5.62
CA GLN A 348 22.96 -0.68 4.30
C GLN A 348 23.25 0.36 3.23
N GLU A 349 24.12 0.02 2.29
CA GLU A 349 24.45 0.84 1.12
C GLU A 349 23.93 0.17 -0.16
N GLY A 350 23.20 0.91 -1.01
CA GLY A 350 22.69 0.42 -2.28
C GLY A 350 23.18 1.26 -3.45
N TYR A 351 23.62 0.62 -4.52
CA TYR A 351 24.06 1.26 -5.77
C TYR A 351 23.26 0.68 -6.93
N TYR A 352 22.63 1.51 -7.75
CA TYR A 352 21.81 1.02 -8.83
C TYR A 352 22.01 1.78 -10.13
N ALA A 353 21.74 1.08 -11.23
CA ALA A 353 21.66 1.66 -12.56
C ALA A 353 20.54 0.98 -13.36
N GLU A 354 19.79 1.77 -14.13
CA GLU A 354 18.71 1.29 -14.97
C GLU A 354 18.76 1.98 -16.34
N TYR A 355 18.65 1.17 -17.37
CA TYR A 355 18.43 1.57 -18.73
C TYR A 355 16.91 1.58 -19.03
N GLN A 356 16.42 2.63 -19.66
CA GLN A 356 15.06 2.76 -20.19
C GLN A 356 15.15 3.17 -21.65
N GLY A 357 14.61 2.37 -22.56
CA GLY A 357 14.71 2.63 -23.98
C GLY A 357 13.44 2.35 -24.76
N ASN A 358 13.10 3.23 -25.70
CA ASN A 358 12.10 3.01 -26.72
C ASN A 358 12.79 2.52 -28.00
N HIS A 359 12.39 1.36 -28.48
CA HIS A 359 12.92 0.73 -29.67
C HIS A 359 11.80 0.46 -30.67
N LEU A 360 12.09 0.62 -31.96
CA LEU A 360 11.14 0.35 -33.03
C LEU A 360 9.82 1.14 -32.89
N ASP A 361 9.86 2.32 -32.27
CA ASP A 361 8.75 3.26 -32.00
C ASP A 361 7.66 2.75 -31.05
N ASN A 362 7.67 1.47 -30.67
CA ASN A 362 6.60 0.85 -29.89
C ASN A 362 7.06 -0.28 -28.96
N LEU A 363 8.36 -0.55 -28.86
CA LEU A 363 8.96 -1.50 -27.93
C LEU A 363 9.74 -0.76 -26.85
N TYR A 364 9.20 -0.72 -25.64
CA TYR A 364 9.84 -0.13 -24.48
C TYR A 364 10.53 -1.23 -23.68
N VAL A 365 11.79 -1.00 -23.32
CA VAL A 365 12.62 -1.95 -22.57
C VAL A 365 13.23 -1.26 -21.37
N THR A 366 13.08 -1.85 -20.21
CA THR A 366 13.75 -1.43 -18.97
C THR A 366 14.64 -2.55 -18.48
N ALA A 367 15.91 -2.25 -18.19
CA ALA A 367 16.87 -3.21 -17.63
C ALA A 367 17.67 -2.54 -16.51
N GLY A 368 17.62 -3.10 -15.31
CA GLY A 368 18.24 -2.55 -14.13
C GLY A 368 19.07 -3.59 -13.36
N ILE A 369 20.06 -3.09 -12.65
CA ILE A 369 20.90 -3.82 -11.70
C ILE A 369 21.05 -2.97 -10.45
N ARG A 370 21.01 -3.63 -9.28
CA ARG A 370 21.30 -3.03 -8.00
C ARG A 370 22.24 -3.93 -7.21
N TYR A 371 23.21 -3.33 -6.56
CA TYR A 371 24.12 -3.95 -5.62
C TYR A 371 23.89 -3.32 -4.25
N ASP A 372 23.60 -4.16 -3.27
CA ASP A 372 23.44 -3.76 -1.87
C ASP A 372 24.56 -4.38 -1.04
N ASP A 373 25.15 -3.61 -0.14
CA ASP A 373 26.07 -4.06 0.89
C ASP A 373 25.41 -3.81 2.25
N ASN A 374 25.09 -4.87 2.95
CA ASN A 374 24.46 -4.85 4.26
C ASN A 374 25.51 -5.22 5.31
N GLU A 375 25.61 -4.47 6.38
CA GLU A 375 26.63 -4.64 7.41
C GLU A 375 26.67 -6.05 8.01
N ASP A 376 25.49 -6.65 8.26
CA ASP A 376 25.36 -7.95 8.91
C ASP A 376 25.36 -9.13 7.93
N PHE A 377 24.78 -8.95 6.72
CA PHE A 377 24.48 -10.04 5.77
C PHE A 377 25.28 -9.97 4.48
N GLY A 378 26.27 -9.06 4.41
CA GLY A 378 27.15 -8.92 3.25
C GLY A 378 26.41 -8.39 2.02
N SER A 379 26.92 -8.75 0.84
CA SER A 379 26.50 -8.13 -0.40
C SER A 379 25.52 -8.99 -1.20
N HIS A 380 24.49 -8.35 -1.75
CA HIS A 380 23.48 -8.95 -2.61
C HIS A 380 23.36 -8.16 -3.91
N THR A 381 23.11 -8.86 -5.02
CA THR A 381 22.88 -8.21 -6.32
C THR A 381 21.53 -8.61 -6.86
N THR A 382 20.68 -7.63 -7.14
CA THR A 382 19.35 -7.82 -7.69
C THR A 382 19.24 -7.27 -9.11
N TYR A 383 18.29 -7.80 -9.87
CA TYR A 383 18.12 -7.49 -11.30
C TYR A 383 16.66 -7.23 -11.60
N ARG A 384 16.43 -6.36 -12.59
CA ARG A 384 15.11 -6.18 -13.20
C ARG A 384 15.25 -6.11 -14.71
N LEU A 385 14.39 -6.84 -15.42
CA LEU A 385 14.20 -6.74 -16.85
C LEU A 385 12.71 -6.66 -17.13
N SER A 386 12.26 -5.62 -17.83
CA SER A 386 10.87 -5.53 -18.26
C SER A 386 10.75 -4.99 -19.68
N GLY A 387 9.63 -5.31 -20.33
CA GLY A 387 9.32 -4.83 -21.65
C GLY A 387 7.83 -4.62 -21.87
N ALA A 388 7.49 -3.62 -22.66
CA ALA A 388 6.14 -3.33 -23.13
C ALA A 388 6.16 -3.15 -24.64
N TYR A 389 5.32 -3.90 -25.37
CA TYR A 389 5.17 -3.79 -26.80
C TYR A 389 3.76 -3.35 -27.15
N LEU A 390 3.65 -2.22 -27.85
CA LEU A 390 2.38 -1.60 -28.23
C LEU A 390 1.98 -1.95 -29.67
N LEU A 391 0.74 -2.32 -29.83
CA LEU A 391 0.13 -2.65 -31.12
C LEU A 391 -1.17 -1.86 -31.30
N PRO A 392 -1.33 -1.09 -32.36
CA PRO A 392 -2.63 -0.51 -32.71
C PRO A 392 -3.62 -1.63 -33.02
N VAL A 393 -4.75 -1.69 -32.29
CA VAL A 393 -5.79 -2.71 -32.50
C VAL A 393 -7.17 -2.05 -32.48
N GLY A 394 -7.78 -1.95 -33.66
CA GLY A 394 -9.08 -1.29 -33.83
C GLY A 394 -9.06 0.17 -33.36
N PRO A 395 -10.04 0.63 -32.56
CA PRO A 395 -10.05 1.98 -32.00
C PRO A 395 -9.33 2.00 -30.66
N GLY A 396 -8.02 1.71 -30.62
CA GLY A 396 -7.23 1.69 -29.38
C GLY A 396 -5.90 1.00 -29.55
N GLU A 397 -5.25 0.72 -28.43
CA GLU A 397 -3.94 0.07 -28.36
C GLU A 397 -4.01 -1.21 -27.52
N MET A 398 -3.31 -2.23 -27.97
CA MET A 398 -3.02 -3.43 -27.22
C MET A 398 -1.55 -3.37 -26.77
N LYS A 399 -1.30 -3.61 -25.49
CA LYS A 399 0.02 -3.68 -24.89
C LYS A 399 0.29 -5.11 -24.44
N ILE A 400 1.38 -5.69 -24.93
CA ILE A 400 1.94 -6.94 -24.41
C ILE A 400 3.05 -6.53 -23.45
N LYS A 401 3.01 -7.00 -22.22
CA LYS A 401 4.02 -6.68 -21.21
C LYS A 401 4.63 -7.95 -20.61
N ALA A 402 5.90 -7.88 -20.27
CA ALA A 402 6.59 -8.91 -19.52
C ALA A 402 7.59 -8.26 -18.56
N ALA A 403 7.78 -8.87 -17.40
CA ALA A 403 8.78 -8.44 -16.43
C ALA A 403 9.39 -9.65 -15.73
N TYR A 404 10.67 -9.52 -15.35
CA TYR A 404 11.38 -10.39 -14.43
C TYR A 404 12.10 -9.51 -13.43
N GLY A 405 12.08 -9.89 -12.16
CA GLY A 405 12.78 -9.19 -11.09
C GLY A 405 13.24 -10.13 -10.01
N THR A 406 14.26 -9.71 -9.28
CA THR A 406 14.77 -10.37 -8.08
C THR A 406 14.79 -9.38 -6.92
N GLY A 407 14.65 -9.87 -5.70
CA GLY A 407 14.73 -9.10 -4.47
C GLY A 407 15.47 -9.89 -3.40
N PHE A 408 15.77 -9.25 -2.29
CA PHE A 408 16.26 -9.90 -1.08
C PHE A 408 15.76 -9.15 0.15
N ARG A 409 15.69 -9.85 1.28
CA ARG A 409 15.37 -9.26 2.58
C ARG A 409 16.37 -9.78 3.62
N ALA A 410 17.14 -8.88 4.21
CA ALA A 410 17.91 -9.21 5.40
C ALA A 410 16.97 -9.46 6.58
N PRO A 411 17.26 -10.41 7.49
CA PRO A 411 16.54 -10.53 8.76
C PRO A 411 16.47 -9.18 9.46
N SER A 412 15.32 -8.84 10.04
CA SER A 412 15.15 -7.57 10.76
C SER A 412 15.95 -7.55 12.06
N LEU A 413 16.23 -6.36 12.59
CA LEU A 413 16.89 -6.21 13.89
C LEU A 413 16.06 -6.87 15.00
N TYR A 414 14.73 -6.85 14.88
CA TYR A 414 13.81 -7.52 15.80
C TYR A 414 13.96 -9.04 15.75
N GLU A 415 14.00 -9.66 14.55
CA GLU A 415 14.18 -11.11 14.37
C GLU A 415 15.50 -11.59 15.00
N LEU A 416 16.60 -10.86 14.76
CA LEU A 416 17.90 -11.15 15.32
C LEU A 416 17.89 -11.05 16.85
N ASN A 417 17.35 -9.96 17.39
CA ASN A 417 17.26 -9.75 18.83
C ASN A 417 16.41 -10.82 19.51
N TYR A 418 15.28 -11.21 18.90
CA TYR A 418 14.42 -12.26 19.46
C TYR A 418 15.16 -13.59 19.55
N ASN A 419 15.85 -14.00 18.50
CA ASN A 419 16.60 -15.25 18.48
C ASN A 419 17.77 -15.27 19.49
N GLU A 420 18.49 -14.18 19.66
CA GLU A 420 19.58 -14.11 20.65
C GLU A 420 19.10 -14.26 22.10
N THR A 421 17.88 -13.80 22.39
CA THR A 421 17.28 -13.89 23.72
C THR A 421 16.31 -15.07 23.86
N GLY A 422 16.06 -15.80 22.79
CA GLY A 422 15.10 -16.90 22.66
C GLY A 422 15.64 -18.26 23.13
N PHE A 423 15.00 -19.32 22.66
CA PHE A 423 15.29 -20.71 23.02
C PHE A 423 15.70 -21.53 21.79
N PRO A 424 16.42 -22.66 21.96
CA PRO A 424 16.61 -23.60 20.86
C PRO A 424 15.25 -24.12 20.31
N PRO A 425 15.13 -24.32 18.95
CA PRO A 425 16.22 -24.25 17.98
C PRO A 425 16.57 -22.85 17.47
N ALA A 426 15.71 -21.82 17.62
CA ALA A 426 15.93 -20.51 17.03
C ALA A 426 17.21 -19.81 17.54
N SER A 427 17.51 -19.90 18.83
CA SER A 427 18.73 -19.30 19.41
C SER A 427 20.04 -19.96 18.97
N GLU A 428 19.99 -21.10 18.30
CA GLU A 428 21.15 -21.81 17.75
C GLU A 428 21.28 -21.67 16.21
N LEU A 429 20.35 -20.90 15.61
CA LEU A 429 20.27 -20.72 14.16
C LEU A 429 20.82 -19.34 13.76
N ASP A 430 21.81 -19.33 12.89
CA ASP A 430 22.21 -18.13 12.18
C ASP A 430 21.28 -17.95 10.97
N LEU A 431 20.47 -16.89 10.98
CA LEU A 431 19.57 -16.56 9.88
C LEU A 431 20.38 -16.01 8.69
N ASP A 432 20.05 -16.47 7.49
CA ASP A 432 20.52 -15.90 6.22
C ASP A 432 19.49 -14.89 5.67
N ALA A 433 19.88 -14.05 4.72
CA ALA A 433 18.93 -13.23 3.97
C ALA A 433 17.98 -14.11 3.13
N GLU A 434 16.69 -13.70 3.07
CA GLU A 434 15.75 -14.28 2.10
C GLU A 434 16.08 -13.79 0.69
N GLU A 435 15.86 -14.61 -0.30
CA GLU A 435 16.03 -14.28 -1.71
C GLU A 435 14.71 -14.51 -2.45
N SER A 436 14.31 -13.55 -3.28
CA SER A 436 13.07 -13.65 -4.06
C SER A 436 13.32 -13.45 -5.54
N GLU A 437 12.54 -14.15 -6.36
CA GLU A 437 12.47 -13.93 -7.79
C GLU A 437 11.03 -14.03 -8.29
N GLY A 438 10.73 -13.37 -9.41
CA GLY A 438 9.39 -13.44 -9.98
C GLY A 438 9.32 -12.89 -11.38
N TYR A 439 8.33 -13.37 -12.13
CA TYR A 439 8.04 -12.88 -13.46
C TYR A 439 6.54 -12.64 -13.67
N ASP A 440 6.27 -11.65 -14.52
CA ASP A 440 4.94 -11.28 -14.98
C ASP A 440 4.84 -11.43 -16.50
N LEU A 441 3.69 -11.87 -16.97
CA LEU A 441 3.31 -11.81 -18.38
C LEU A 441 1.89 -11.26 -18.49
N GLY A 442 1.72 -10.13 -19.20
CA GLY A 442 0.44 -9.45 -19.24
C GLY A 442 0.03 -9.00 -20.63
N LEU A 443 -1.28 -8.87 -20.78
CA LEU A 443 -1.94 -8.30 -21.96
C LEU A 443 -2.88 -7.19 -21.49
N VAL A 444 -2.73 -6.00 -22.06
CA VAL A 444 -3.60 -4.85 -21.80
C VAL A 444 -4.25 -4.43 -23.12
N TRP A 445 -5.54 -4.13 -23.07
CA TRP A 445 -6.25 -3.51 -24.18
C TRP A 445 -6.94 -2.23 -23.72
N ALA A 446 -6.40 -1.10 -24.16
CA ALA A 446 -6.94 0.23 -23.91
C ALA A 446 -7.59 0.79 -25.18
N MET A 447 -8.88 1.12 -25.09
CA MET A 447 -9.64 1.65 -26.20
C MET A 447 -9.85 3.18 -26.07
N ASP A 448 -10.00 3.86 -27.20
CA ASP A 448 -10.23 5.32 -27.26
C ASP A 448 -11.52 5.77 -26.56
N ASN A 449 -12.47 4.86 -26.33
CA ASN A 449 -13.70 5.12 -25.59
C ASN A 449 -13.54 4.99 -24.06
N GLY A 450 -12.32 4.76 -23.56
CA GLY A 450 -12.01 4.61 -22.14
C GLY A 450 -12.16 3.19 -21.59
N LEU A 451 -12.51 2.19 -22.41
CA LEU A 451 -12.46 0.80 -21.98
C LEU A 451 -10.99 0.38 -21.79
N TYR A 452 -10.69 -0.16 -20.61
CA TYR A 452 -9.39 -0.71 -20.25
C TYR A 452 -9.59 -2.13 -19.72
N LEU A 453 -8.91 -3.10 -20.32
CA LEU A 453 -8.90 -4.48 -19.90
C LEU A 453 -7.44 -4.92 -19.71
N GLU A 454 -7.15 -5.57 -18.62
CA GLU A 454 -5.82 -6.13 -18.33
C GLU A 454 -5.96 -7.55 -17.82
N ALA A 455 -5.09 -8.43 -18.29
CA ALA A 455 -4.88 -9.77 -17.76
C ALA A 455 -3.38 -9.97 -17.55
N THR A 456 -2.98 -10.37 -16.34
CA THR A 456 -1.59 -10.62 -15.99
C THR A 456 -1.46 -11.98 -15.29
N TYR A 457 -0.61 -12.84 -15.81
CA TYR A 457 -0.10 -14.00 -15.11
C TYR A 457 1.14 -13.58 -14.35
N PHE A 458 1.28 -14.04 -13.11
CA PHE A 458 2.45 -13.84 -12.29
C PHE A 458 2.88 -15.17 -11.64
N ASP A 459 4.18 -15.27 -11.34
CA ASP A 459 4.76 -16.41 -10.66
C ASP A 459 6.01 -15.90 -9.92
N GLN A 460 6.06 -16.10 -8.61
CA GLN A 460 7.12 -15.60 -7.74
C GLN A 460 7.44 -16.62 -6.65
N ASP A 461 8.73 -16.69 -6.31
CA ASP A 461 9.29 -17.60 -5.35
C ASP A 461 10.10 -16.87 -4.30
N ILE A 462 10.16 -17.45 -3.08
CA ILE A 462 11.06 -17.03 -2.00
C ILE A 462 11.84 -18.25 -1.55
N ASP A 463 13.16 -18.13 -1.59
CA ASP A 463 14.09 -19.09 -0.99
C ASP A 463 14.50 -18.62 0.41
N LYS A 464 14.69 -19.56 1.35
CA LYS A 464 15.13 -19.28 2.73
C LYS A 464 14.13 -18.39 3.49
N GLU A 465 12.82 -18.60 3.32
CA GLU A 465 11.78 -17.83 4.02
C GLU A 465 11.97 -17.88 5.54
N ILE A 466 11.98 -16.70 6.18
CA ILE A 466 12.05 -16.57 7.63
C ILE A 466 10.63 -16.54 8.18
N TYR A 467 10.36 -17.42 9.15
CA TYR A 467 9.05 -17.57 9.78
C TYR A 467 9.18 -17.72 11.30
N PHE A 468 8.14 -17.36 12.04
CA PHE A 468 8.11 -17.54 13.47
C PHE A 468 7.66 -18.96 13.83
N ASP A 469 8.37 -19.60 14.79
CA ASP A 469 8.05 -20.94 15.30
C ASP A 469 6.79 -20.89 16.19
N LEU A 470 5.63 -21.22 15.62
CA LEU A 470 4.35 -21.24 16.32
C LEU A 470 4.17 -22.50 17.20
N ASP A 471 4.99 -23.55 17.04
CA ASP A 471 4.86 -24.81 17.77
C ASP A 471 5.52 -24.73 19.16
N PHE A 472 6.73 -24.17 19.20
CA PHE A 472 7.53 -24.09 20.44
C PHE A 472 7.77 -22.65 20.90
N PHE A 473 7.40 -21.65 20.11
CA PHE A 473 7.67 -20.23 20.36
C PHE A 473 9.15 -19.95 20.63
N SER A 474 10.03 -20.71 19.96
CA SER A 474 11.48 -20.60 20.15
C SER A 474 12.06 -19.32 19.57
N GLY A 475 11.45 -18.78 18.53
CA GLY A 475 11.86 -17.58 17.80
C GLY A 475 11.66 -17.72 16.31
N TYR A 476 12.53 -17.09 15.52
CA TYR A 476 12.46 -17.10 14.06
C TYR A 476 13.33 -18.23 13.51
N LEU A 477 12.73 -19.03 12.65
CA LEU A 477 13.36 -20.13 11.93
C LEU A 477 13.44 -19.79 10.44
N GLN A 478 14.11 -20.63 9.67
CA GLN A 478 14.30 -20.45 8.23
C GLN A 478 13.95 -21.71 7.47
N GLY A 479 13.06 -21.59 6.48
CA GLY A 479 12.59 -22.66 5.62
C GLY A 479 13.70 -23.23 4.75
N GLN A 480 13.70 -24.56 4.55
CA GLN A 480 14.67 -25.25 3.70
C GLN A 480 14.15 -25.50 2.28
N GLY A 481 12.87 -25.20 2.03
CA GLY A 481 12.22 -25.28 0.73
C GLY A 481 12.02 -23.91 0.11
N ARG A 482 11.19 -23.87 -0.91
CA ARG A 482 10.81 -22.68 -1.65
C ARG A 482 9.33 -22.37 -1.38
N SER A 483 9.04 -21.16 -0.99
CA SER A 483 7.66 -20.66 -0.91
C SER A 483 7.27 -20.07 -2.24
N GLU A 484 6.05 -20.39 -2.70
CA GLU A 484 5.57 -20.01 -4.03
C GLU A 484 4.31 -19.14 -3.94
N SER A 485 4.14 -18.25 -4.91
CA SER A 485 2.92 -17.48 -5.13
C SER A 485 2.72 -17.27 -6.62
N LYS A 486 1.67 -17.90 -7.19
CA LYS A 486 1.40 -17.84 -8.64
C LYS A 486 -0.08 -17.68 -8.92
N GLY A 487 -0.38 -16.95 -10.00
CA GLY A 487 -1.78 -16.70 -10.28
C GLY A 487 -2.06 -15.82 -11.48
N VAL A 488 -3.31 -15.33 -11.51
CA VAL A 488 -3.81 -14.46 -12.57
C VAL A 488 -4.55 -13.28 -11.97
N GLU A 489 -4.22 -12.09 -12.43
CA GLU A 489 -4.92 -10.84 -12.14
C GLU A 489 -5.68 -10.38 -13.38
N LEU A 490 -6.96 -10.03 -13.21
CA LEU A 490 -7.80 -9.44 -14.24
C LEU A 490 -8.29 -8.08 -13.77
N VAL A 491 -8.21 -7.06 -14.62
CA VAL A 491 -8.72 -5.71 -14.35
C VAL A 491 -9.58 -5.25 -15.52
N ALA A 492 -10.74 -4.67 -15.22
CA ALA A 492 -11.64 -4.09 -16.18
C ALA A 492 -12.15 -2.72 -15.70
N LEU A 493 -11.89 -1.69 -16.49
CA LEU A 493 -12.45 -0.35 -16.30
C LEU A 493 -13.25 0.01 -17.54
N ALA A 494 -14.51 0.39 -17.36
CA ALA A 494 -15.37 0.69 -18.49
C ALA A 494 -16.29 1.88 -18.20
N PRO A 495 -16.20 2.98 -18.96
CA PRO A 495 -17.28 3.94 -19.02
C PRO A 495 -18.46 3.28 -19.75
N LEU A 496 -19.61 3.27 -19.09
CA LEU A 496 -20.84 2.68 -19.64
C LEU A 496 -21.81 3.79 -20.08
N ALA A 497 -22.86 3.40 -20.80
CA ALA A 497 -23.89 4.34 -21.21
C ALA A 497 -24.64 4.95 -20.00
N LEU A 498 -25.29 6.10 -20.21
CA LEU A 498 -26.18 6.77 -19.24
C LEU A 498 -25.50 7.24 -17.95
N GLY A 499 -24.18 7.47 -17.97
CA GLY A 499 -23.43 7.97 -16.81
C GLY A 499 -22.98 6.86 -15.85
N PHE A 500 -23.09 5.60 -16.23
CA PHE A 500 -22.50 4.50 -15.45
C PHE A 500 -21.01 4.32 -15.79
N SER A 501 -20.25 3.85 -14.82
CA SER A 501 -18.89 3.35 -14.99
C SER A 501 -18.69 2.10 -14.14
N LEU A 502 -17.88 1.18 -14.67
CA LEU A 502 -17.50 -0.08 -14.05
C LEU A 502 -16.01 -0.05 -13.69
N ASN A 503 -15.69 -0.48 -12.49
CA ASN A 503 -14.34 -0.82 -12.05
C ASN A 503 -14.41 -2.23 -11.45
N ALA A 504 -13.73 -3.18 -12.06
CA ALA A 504 -13.74 -4.56 -11.58
C ALA A 504 -12.33 -5.13 -11.60
N ASN A 505 -12.01 -5.95 -10.62
CA ASN A 505 -10.82 -6.77 -10.64
C ASN A 505 -11.11 -8.16 -10.04
N TYR A 506 -10.31 -9.12 -10.45
CA TYR A 506 -10.31 -10.46 -9.93
C TYR A 506 -8.86 -10.96 -9.84
N THR A 507 -8.54 -11.61 -8.75
CA THR A 507 -7.24 -12.26 -8.54
C THR A 507 -7.48 -13.71 -8.16
N TYR A 508 -6.85 -14.62 -8.87
CA TYR A 508 -6.60 -15.97 -8.43
C TYR A 508 -5.13 -16.06 -8.03
N ASN A 509 -4.86 -16.53 -6.83
CA ASN A 509 -3.51 -16.64 -6.28
C ASN A 509 -3.34 -17.96 -5.51
N ASP A 510 -2.64 -18.89 -6.08
CA ASP A 510 -2.23 -20.14 -5.46
C ASP A 510 -0.92 -19.89 -4.69
N THR A 511 -0.96 -20.06 -3.37
CA THR A 511 0.19 -19.80 -2.50
C THR A 511 0.55 -21.04 -1.70
N SER A 512 1.85 -21.36 -1.65
CA SER A 512 2.37 -22.40 -0.76
C SER A 512 3.57 -21.90 0.02
N ASP A 513 3.75 -22.41 1.23
CA ASP A 513 4.97 -22.24 2.01
C ASP A 513 6.06 -23.22 1.56
N PHE A 514 7.21 -23.17 2.22
CA PHE A 514 8.37 -24.01 1.93
C PHE A 514 8.14 -25.52 2.19
N ASP A 515 7.06 -25.92 2.89
CA ASP A 515 6.62 -27.31 3.08
C ASP A 515 5.55 -27.73 2.07
N GLY A 516 5.07 -26.80 1.23
CA GLY A 516 4.06 -27.02 0.20
C GLY A 516 2.62 -26.91 0.70
N GLU A 517 2.40 -26.40 1.90
CA GLU A 517 1.09 -26.16 2.48
C GLU A 517 0.58 -24.75 2.07
N GLN A 518 -0.74 -24.60 1.94
CA GLN A 518 -1.34 -23.30 1.63
C GLN A 518 -1.01 -22.29 2.73
N ARG A 519 -0.50 -21.12 2.33
CA ARG A 519 -0.12 -20.06 3.28
C ARG A 519 -1.36 -19.47 3.96
N ALA A 520 -1.30 -19.35 5.29
CA ALA A 520 -2.43 -18.93 6.12
C ALA A 520 -2.94 -17.51 5.82
N ARG A 521 -4.25 -17.30 5.86
CA ARG A 521 -4.93 -16.01 5.70
C ARG A 521 -4.68 -15.34 4.35
N ARG A 522 -4.43 -16.14 3.29
CA ARG A 522 -4.33 -15.73 1.90
C ARG A 522 -5.46 -16.37 1.11
N PRO A 523 -6.55 -15.62 0.85
CA PRO A 523 -7.61 -16.13 -0.02
C PRO A 523 -7.06 -16.46 -1.41
N GLU A 524 -7.35 -17.65 -1.92
CA GLU A 524 -6.98 -17.98 -3.30
C GLU A 524 -7.71 -17.13 -4.32
N GLN A 525 -8.91 -16.67 -3.99
CA GLN A 525 -9.72 -15.87 -4.89
C GLN A 525 -10.17 -14.58 -4.22
N LEU A 526 -9.85 -13.47 -4.86
CA LEU A 526 -10.28 -12.13 -4.48
C LEU A 526 -11.01 -11.49 -5.64
N PHE A 527 -12.12 -10.82 -5.40
CA PHE A 527 -12.71 -9.96 -6.40
C PHE A 527 -13.21 -8.65 -5.81
N ASN A 528 -13.23 -7.62 -6.66
CA ASN A 528 -13.89 -6.36 -6.41
C ASN A 528 -14.70 -5.97 -7.65
N LEU A 529 -15.93 -5.51 -7.43
CA LEU A 529 -16.82 -5.04 -8.46
C LEU A 529 -17.46 -3.73 -8.04
N GLY A 530 -17.00 -2.62 -8.60
CA GLY A 530 -17.53 -1.27 -8.38
C GLY A 530 -18.38 -0.82 -9.55
N LEU A 531 -19.62 -0.42 -9.31
CA LEU A 531 -20.51 0.21 -10.28
C LEU A 531 -20.87 1.60 -9.79
N LYS A 532 -20.42 2.64 -10.49
CA LYS A 532 -20.72 4.04 -10.19
C LYS A 532 -21.69 4.60 -11.23
N TRP A 533 -22.69 5.32 -10.79
CA TRP A 533 -23.53 6.17 -11.64
C TRP A 533 -23.34 7.63 -11.25
N ALA A 534 -23.18 8.49 -12.24
CA ALA A 534 -23.07 9.92 -12.03
C ALA A 534 -23.95 10.71 -13.01
N THR A 535 -24.51 11.82 -12.55
CA THR A 535 -25.21 12.77 -13.41
C THR A 535 -24.22 13.50 -14.33
N ALA A 536 -24.72 14.04 -15.44
CA ALA A 536 -23.94 14.94 -16.27
C ALA A 536 -23.36 16.08 -15.39
N ALA A 537 -22.07 16.40 -15.59
CA ALA A 537 -21.30 17.34 -14.76
C ALA A 537 -21.10 16.89 -13.29
N GLU A 538 -21.28 15.60 -12.99
CA GLU A 538 -21.00 14.96 -11.69
C GLU A 538 -21.57 15.70 -10.49
N ARG A 539 -22.80 16.26 -10.63
CA ARG A 539 -23.47 16.94 -9.54
C ARG A 539 -23.94 15.97 -8.46
N PHE A 540 -24.28 14.76 -8.84
CA PHE A 540 -24.63 13.67 -7.94
C PHE A 540 -24.03 12.38 -8.49
N ALA A 541 -23.41 11.62 -7.62
CA ALA A 541 -22.89 10.31 -7.91
C ALA A 541 -23.31 9.32 -6.82
N ILE A 542 -23.54 8.07 -7.21
CA ILE A 542 -23.79 6.96 -6.31
C ILE A 542 -23.03 5.74 -6.83
N GLY A 543 -22.45 4.95 -5.95
CA GLY A 543 -21.67 3.77 -6.29
C GLY A 543 -21.94 2.62 -5.35
N LEU A 544 -21.95 1.43 -5.91
CA LEU A 544 -21.98 0.16 -5.21
C LEU A 544 -20.65 -0.52 -5.41
N ASN A 545 -20.03 -1.03 -4.35
CA ASN A 545 -18.86 -1.87 -4.42
C ASN A 545 -19.16 -3.21 -3.75
N VAL A 546 -18.80 -4.30 -4.42
CA VAL A 546 -18.89 -5.65 -3.86
C VAL A 546 -17.49 -6.22 -3.85
N ARG A 547 -17.01 -6.68 -2.72
CA ARG A 547 -15.75 -7.40 -2.57
C ARG A 547 -16.02 -8.81 -2.03
N GLY A 548 -15.22 -9.77 -2.43
CA GLY A 548 -15.29 -11.12 -1.91
C GLY A 548 -13.93 -11.76 -1.77
N ALA A 549 -13.83 -12.67 -0.82
CA ALA A 549 -12.66 -13.48 -0.54
C ALA A 549 -13.08 -14.94 -0.31
N TYR A 550 -12.38 -15.86 -0.97
CA TYR A 550 -12.74 -17.28 -0.99
C TYR A 550 -11.50 -18.16 -0.86
N ASP A 551 -11.73 -19.36 -0.35
CA ASP A 551 -10.75 -20.44 -0.27
C ASP A 551 -9.50 -20.01 0.53
N ALA A 552 -9.69 -19.45 1.74
CA ALA A 552 -8.63 -19.14 2.68
C ALA A 552 -8.54 -20.18 3.80
N VAL A 553 -7.35 -20.37 4.34
CA VAL A 553 -7.10 -21.18 5.55
C VAL A 553 -6.50 -20.32 6.65
N ASP A 554 -6.65 -20.72 7.91
CA ASP A 554 -5.95 -20.10 9.04
C ASP A 554 -4.61 -20.81 9.33
N THR A 555 -3.86 -20.29 10.30
CA THR A 555 -2.57 -20.85 10.76
C THR A 555 -2.67 -22.29 11.27
N SER A 556 -3.87 -22.74 11.66
CA SER A 556 -4.14 -24.14 12.02
C SER A 556 -4.37 -25.07 10.79
N GLY A 557 -4.42 -24.51 9.57
CA GLY A 557 -4.84 -25.22 8.36
C GLY A 557 -6.36 -25.40 8.23
N GLU A 558 -7.17 -24.86 9.15
CA GLU A 558 -8.63 -24.89 9.05
C GLU A 558 -9.11 -23.88 8.00
N ALA A 559 -10.12 -24.30 7.19
CA ALA A 559 -10.70 -23.41 6.19
C ALA A 559 -11.46 -22.25 6.86
N LEU A 560 -11.21 -21.04 6.41
CA LEU A 560 -12.01 -19.87 6.75
C LEU A 560 -13.26 -19.81 5.87
N ALA A 561 -14.34 -19.27 6.41
CA ALA A 561 -15.57 -19.11 5.65
C ALA A 561 -15.40 -18.07 4.53
N ASP A 562 -15.89 -18.39 3.35
CA ASP A 562 -15.99 -17.43 2.24
C ASP A 562 -16.94 -16.30 2.60
N TYR A 563 -16.68 -15.09 2.11
CA TYR A 563 -17.54 -13.94 2.37
C TYR A 563 -17.64 -12.96 1.20
N GLU A 564 -18.74 -12.19 1.18
CA GLU A 564 -18.99 -11.10 0.24
C GLU A 564 -19.50 -9.88 0.99
N VAL A 565 -18.80 -8.75 0.90
CA VAL A 565 -19.17 -7.50 1.53
C VAL A 565 -19.61 -6.49 0.49
N VAL A 566 -20.72 -5.82 0.75
CA VAL A 566 -21.32 -4.82 -0.14
C VAL A 566 -21.25 -3.45 0.51
N ASP A 567 -20.64 -2.49 -0.17
CA ASP A 567 -20.54 -1.09 0.26
C ASP A 567 -21.29 -0.17 -0.70
N LEU A 568 -21.89 0.89 -0.15
CA LEU A 568 -22.60 1.93 -0.91
C LEU A 568 -21.95 3.28 -0.60
N SER A 569 -21.65 4.07 -1.63
CA SER A 569 -21.15 5.44 -1.50
C SER A 569 -21.99 6.41 -2.31
N ALA A 570 -22.17 7.64 -1.83
CA ALA A 570 -22.84 8.71 -2.55
C ALA A 570 -22.15 10.06 -2.30
N ASP A 571 -22.11 10.91 -3.32
CA ASP A 571 -21.62 12.29 -3.25
C ASP A 571 -22.60 13.22 -3.96
N TRP A 572 -22.97 14.31 -3.32
CA TRP A 572 -23.87 15.31 -3.86
C TRP A 572 -23.30 16.71 -3.72
N ARG A 573 -22.95 17.33 -4.84
CA ARG A 573 -22.59 18.75 -4.91
C ARG A 573 -23.85 19.62 -4.80
N VAL A 574 -24.11 20.11 -3.60
CA VAL A 574 -25.31 20.93 -3.29
C VAL A 574 -25.22 22.30 -3.97
N VAL A 575 -24.09 22.97 -3.77
CA VAL A 575 -23.72 24.23 -4.41
C VAL A 575 -22.23 24.18 -4.80
N LYS A 576 -21.72 25.20 -5.47
CA LYS A 576 -20.30 25.29 -5.78
C LYS A 576 -19.49 25.23 -4.49
N GLY A 577 -18.56 24.30 -4.41
CA GLY A 577 -17.67 24.09 -3.29
C GLY A 577 -18.26 23.24 -2.14
N LEU A 578 -19.59 23.10 -1.99
CA LEU A 578 -20.19 22.31 -0.92
C LEU A 578 -20.70 20.96 -1.44
N HIS A 579 -20.17 19.88 -0.89
CA HIS A 579 -20.59 18.51 -1.09
C HIS A 579 -21.17 17.92 0.19
N LEU A 580 -22.25 17.18 0.07
CA LEU A 580 -22.71 16.24 1.06
C LEU A 580 -22.37 14.85 0.56
N PHE A 581 -21.81 14.04 1.41
CA PHE A 581 -21.44 12.67 1.03
C PHE A 581 -21.86 11.70 2.14
N GLY A 582 -21.93 10.45 1.79
CA GLY A 582 -22.20 9.39 2.74
C GLY A 582 -21.81 8.05 2.18
N ARG A 583 -21.58 7.11 3.08
CA ARG A 583 -21.33 5.71 2.76
C ARG A 583 -22.02 4.79 3.75
N VAL A 584 -22.28 3.58 3.27
CA VAL A 584 -22.69 2.46 4.12
C VAL A 584 -21.70 1.34 3.82
N GLU A 585 -20.90 0.98 4.79
CA GLU A 585 -19.99 -0.16 4.75
C GLU A 585 -20.75 -1.40 5.21
N ASN A 586 -20.47 -2.54 4.59
CA ASN A 586 -21.16 -3.81 4.87
C ASN A 586 -22.70 -3.68 4.86
N LEU A 587 -23.27 -3.15 3.78
CA LEU A 587 -24.71 -2.88 3.62
C LEU A 587 -25.61 -4.10 3.91
N THR A 588 -25.11 -5.29 3.63
CA THR A 588 -25.83 -6.56 3.83
C THR A 588 -25.72 -7.12 5.24
N ASP A 589 -24.96 -6.45 6.11
CA ASP A 589 -24.66 -6.88 7.48
C ASP A 589 -24.09 -8.32 7.52
N GLU A 590 -23.16 -8.59 6.59
CA GLU A 590 -22.48 -9.89 6.51
C GLU A 590 -21.61 -10.10 7.74
N ASP A 591 -21.76 -11.24 8.37
CA ASP A 591 -20.93 -11.69 9.49
C ASP A 591 -19.77 -12.53 8.93
N TYR A 592 -18.57 -11.96 8.93
CA TYR A 592 -17.39 -12.58 8.34
C TYR A 592 -16.17 -12.48 9.25
N VAL A 593 -15.22 -13.39 9.06
CA VAL A 593 -14.01 -13.50 9.87
C VAL A 593 -12.79 -13.49 8.96
N GLU A 594 -11.91 -12.51 9.15
CA GLU A 594 -10.61 -12.44 8.48
C GLU A 594 -9.50 -13.14 9.29
N VAL A 595 -9.62 -13.07 10.63
CA VAL A 595 -8.71 -13.72 11.58
C VAL A 595 -9.56 -14.40 12.66
N PRO A 596 -9.44 -15.71 12.87
CA PRO A 596 -10.20 -16.42 13.90
C PRO A 596 -10.06 -15.82 15.29
N GLY A 597 -11.17 -15.71 15.99
CA GLY A 597 -11.25 -15.09 17.31
C GLY A 597 -11.44 -13.58 17.31
N PHE A 598 -11.45 -12.93 16.13
CA PHE A 598 -11.72 -11.50 16.00
C PHE A 598 -13.02 -11.24 15.22
N ASN A 599 -13.76 -10.26 15.65
CA ASN A 599 -14.98 -9.81 15.00
C ASN A 599 -14.66 -8.84 13.85
N SER A 600 -15.52 -8.79 12.86
CA SER A 600 -15.51 -7.76 11.82
C SER A 600 -16.67 -6.78 12.00
N ALA A 601 -16.53 -5.58 11.47
CA ALA A 601 -17.56 -4.55 11.57
C ALA A 601 -18.83 -4.98 10.82
N GLY A 602 -19.98 -4.90 11.49
CA GLY A 602 -21.31 -5.03 10.86
C GLY A 602 -21.67 -3.80 10.02
N ALA A 603 -22.90 -3.76 9.49
CA ALA A 603 -23.38 -2.66 8.65
C ALA A 603 -23.19 -1.31 9.32
N ALA A 604 -22.41 -0.40 8.74
CA ALA A 604 -22.05 0.89 9.31
C ALA A 604 -22.33 2.04 8.34
N ALA A 605 -23.12 3.02 8.76
CA ALA A 605 -23.46 4.19 7.96
C ALA A 605 -22.73 5.44 8.47
N TYR A 606 -22.21 6.23 7.53
CA TYR A 606 -21.48 7.47 7.77
C TYR A 606 -22.04 8.59 6.87
N LEU A 607 -22.12 9.79 7.40
CA LEU A 607 -22.58 10.98 6.67
C LEU A 607 -21.64 12.14 6.95
N GLY A 608 -21.34 12.92 5.93
CA GLY A 608 -20.43 14.05 6.04
C GLY A 608 -20.73 15.19 5.08
N ALA A 609 -20.00 16.27 5.32
CA ALA A 609 -20.01 17.45 4.47
C ALA A 609 -18.58 17.90 4.20
N ARG A 610 -18.31 18.31 2.96
CA ARG A 610 -17.02 18.85 2.51
C ARG A 610 -17.24 20.18 1.83
N TYR A 611 -16.49 21.18 2.28
CA TYR A 611 -16.45 22.48 1.62
C TYR A 611 -15.06 22.73 1.04
N SER A 612 -15.02 22.97 -0.28
CA SER A 612 -13.80 23.29 -1.03
C SER A 612 -13.86 24.72 -1.57
N PHE A 613 -12.76 25.44 -1.52
CA PHE A 613 -12.64 26.85 -1.92
C PHE A 613 -11.37 27.13 -2.74
#